data_0701330cb7501afc89ade7333cec9e05
#
_entry.id   0701330cb7501afc89ade7333cec9e05
#
_cell.length_a   1.000
_cell.length_b   1.000
_cell.length_c   1.000
_cell.angle_alpha   90.00
_cell.angle_beta   90.00
_cell.angle_gamma   90.00
#
_symmetry.space_group_name_H-M   'P 1'
#
loop_
_entity.id
_entity.type
_entity.pdbx_description
1 polymer ?
#
loop_
_entity_poly.entity_id
_entity_poly.type
_entity_poly.pdbx_seq_one_letter_code
_entity_poly.pdbx_strand_id
1 'polypeptide(L)'
;MKKGIVYIALAVLITSCETLQQLTSITNLKNCNFALNRVDNVQVAGINVTNFNGFSATDLLNIAACVASKKIPVVMGVQVGVDNPGATTATVTRMEWLCTVDDKQLATGVVSDKYTVPAGGSVSIPLRVNMDAYELFSSSGVDAVKAFINSFSKENHTSSRVAVKVKPTVTVGSATVTMPNYITLISSK
;
A
#
# COMPACT_ATOMS: atom_id res chain seq x y z
N MET A 1 57.63 -1.11 14.80
CA MET A 1 56.52 -0.18 14.86
C MET A 1 55.84 0.09 13.50
N LYS A 2 56.52 0.12 12.34
CA LYS A 2 55.90 0.39 11.02
C LYS A 2 54.98 -0.72 10.50
N LYS A 3 55.20 -1.98 10.84
CA LYS A 3 54.37 -3.12 10.41
C LYS A 3 52.99 -3.19 11.08
N GLY A 4 52.87 -2.75 12.35
CA GLY A 4 51.59 -2.74 13.06
C GLY A 4 50.59 -1.69 12.53
N ILE A 5 51.09 -0.56 12.03
CA ILE A 5 50.24 0.53 11.48
C ILE A 5 49.61 0.10 10.13
N VAL A 6 50.33 -0.71 9.34
CA VAL A 6 49.81 -1.23 8.06
C VAL A 6 48.65 -2.21 8.27
N TYR A 7 48.69 -3.06 9.27
CA TYR A 7 47.59 -3.99 9.59
C TYR A 7 46.34 -3.29 10.13
N ILE A 8 46.54 -2.23 10.92
CA ILE A 8 45.38 -1.41 11.41
C ILE A 8 44.74 -0.66 10.26
N ALA A 9 45.52 -0.10 9.33
CA ALA A 9 44.97 0.58 8.15
C ALA A 9 44.24 -0.39 7.20
N LEU A 10 44.70 -1.64 7.07
CA LEU A 10 44.05 -2.64 6.23
C LEU A 10 42.75 -3.16 6.87
N ALA A 11 42.68 -3.28 8.20
CA ALA A 11 41.48 -3.71 8.92
C ALA A 11 40.31 -2.68 8.82
N VAL A 12 40.62 -1.38 8.73
CA VAL A 12 39.61 -0.30 8.59
C VAL A 12 38.97 -0.30 7.20
N LEU A 13 39.68 -0.79 6.17
CA LEU A 13 39.16 -0.78 4.78
C LEU A 13 38.12 -1.88 4.54
N ILE A 14 38.05 -2.95 5.35
CA ILE A 14 37.12 -4.06 5.13
C ILE A 14 35.71 -3.77 5.70
N THR A 15 35.60 -2.88 6.70
CA THR A 15 34.31 -2.56 7.34
C THR A 15 33.50 -1.48 6.60
N SER A 16 34.09 -0.80 5.60
CA SER A 16 33.44 0.31 4.90
C SER A 16 32.49 -0.12 3.77
N CYS A 17 32.62 -1.34 3.24
CA CYS A 17 31.79 -1.79 2.11
C CYS A 17 30.32 -2.06 2.49
N GLU A 18 30.05 -2.64 3.65
CA GLU A 18 28.67 -2.93 4.07
C GLU A 18 27.88 -1.65 4.36
N THR A 19 28.51 -0.67 4.99
CA THR A 19 27.86 0.61 5.31
C THR A 19 27.51 1.41 4.07
N LEU A 20 28.35 1.36 3.03
CA LEU A 20 28.08 2.05 1.76
C LEU A 20 26.93 1.41 0.98
N GLN A 21 26.85 0.08 0.93
CA GLN A 21 25.73 -0.63 0.27
C GLN A 21 24.39 -0.36 0.98
N GLN A 22 24.40 -0.25 2.29
CA GLN A 22 23.22 0.06 3.10
C GLN A 22 22.70 1.48 2.87
N LEU A 23 23.59 2.47 2.85
CA LEU A 23 23.25 3.87 2.55
C LEU A 23 22.73 4.02 1.11
N THR A 24 23.28 3.28 0.16
CA THR A 24 22.85 3.28 -1.24
C THR A 24 21.42 2.72 -1.38
N SER A 25 21.06 1.69 -0.61
CA SER A 25 19.70 1.14 -0.63
C SER A 25 18.65 2.13 -0.13
N ILE A 26 18.96 2.94 0.89
CA ILE A 26 18.08 3.99 1.40
C ILE A 26 17.89 5.11 0.37
N THR A 27 18.97 5.52 -0.29
CA THR A 27 18.92 6.55 -1.33
C THR A 27 18.12 6.07 -2.53
N ASN A 28 18.31 4.80 -2.93
CA ASN A 28 17.55 4.20 -4.02
C ASN A 28 16.07 4.06 -3.73
N LEU A 29 15.69 3.72 -2.49
CA LEU A 29 14.27 3.66 -2.13
C LEU A 29 13.59 5.03 -2.26
N LYS A 30 14.29 6.13 -1.96
CA LYS A 30 13.75 7.50 -2.16
C LYS A 30 13.50 7.82 -3.64
N ASN A 31 14.20 7.15 -4.53
CA ASN A 31 14.06 7.31 -5.97
C ASN A 31 13.08 6.30 -6.58
N CYS A 32 12.61 5.29 -5.81
CA CYS A 32 11.61 4.35 -6.30
C CYS A 32 10.27 5.05 -6.53
N ASN A 33 9.62 4.66 -7.62
CA ASN A 33 8.25 5.08 -7.93
C ASN A 33 7.26 4.11 -7.31
N PHE A 34 6.26 4.64 -6.63
CA PHE A 34 5.17 3.87 -6.05
C PHE A 34 3.88 4.19 -6.79
N ALA A 35 3.19 3.18 -7.27
CA ALA A 35 1.94 3.32 -8.02
C ALA A 35 0.91 2.28 -7.58
N LEU A 36 -0.35 2.56 -7.86
CA LEU A 36 -1.43 1.59 -7.77
C LEU A 36 -1.44 0.76 -9.05
N ASN A 37 -0.99 -0.49 -8.99
CA ASN A 37 -1.01 -1.37 -10.15
C ASN A 37 -2.41 -1.93 -10.42
N ARG A 38 -3.08 -2.41 -9.36
CA ARG A 38 -4.40 -3.02 -9.47
C ARG A 38 -5.14 -2.99 -8.14
N VAL A 39 -6.46 -2.88 -8.24
CA VAL A 39 -7.39 -3.19 -7.15
C VAL A 39 -8.17 -4.43 -7.55
N ASP A 40 -8.28 -5.40 -6.67
CA ASP A 40 -8.97 -6.66 -6.92
C ASP A 40 -9.86 -7.07 -5.73
N ASN A 41 -10.74 -8.06 -5.97
CA ASN A 41 -11.61 -8.64 -4.94
C ASN A 41 -12.39 -7.60 -4.11
N VAL A 42 -12.85 -6.52 -4.76
CA VAL A 42 -13.60 -5.47 -4.07
C VAL A 42 -14.99 -5.98 -3.71
N GLN A 43 -15.29 -5.93 -2.41
CA GLN A 43 -16.60 -6.25 -1.86
C GLN A 43 -17.11 -5.11 -0.98
N VAL A 44 -18.35 -4.72 -1.14
CA VAL A 44 -19.02 -3.70 -0.32
C VAL A 44 -20.34 -4.28 0.18
N ALA A 45 -20.57 -4.31 1.48
CA ALA A 45 -21.73 -4.94 2.10
C ALA A 45 -21.95 -6.40 1.65
N GLY A 46 -20.86 -7.16 1.38
CA GLY A 46 -20.88 -8.52 0.85
C GLY A 46 -21.11 -8.64 -0.65
N ILE A 47 -21.34 -7.52 -1.36
CA ILE A 47 -21.56 -7.50 -2.82
C ILE A 47 -20.20 -7.39 -3.51
N ASN A 48 -19.91 -8.34 -4.41
CA ASN A 48 -18.71 -8.30 -5.23
C ASN A 48 -18.89 -7.28 -6.37
N VAL A 49 -18.07 -6.22 -6.39
CA VAL A 49 -18.14 -5.17 -7.42
C VAL A 49 -17.31 -5.48 -8.65
N THR A 50 -16.45 -6.50 -8.61
CA THR A 50 -15.58 -6.90 -9.74
C THR A 50 -16.41 -7.34 -10.96
N ASN A 51 -17.52 -8.05 -10.72
CA ASN A 51 -18.44 -8.55 -11.74
C ASN A 51 -19.84 -7.96 -11.58
N PHE A 52 -19.93 -6.71 -11.12
CA PHE A 52 -21.20 -6.10 -10.79
C PHE A 52 -22.00 -5.69 -12.03
N ASN A 53 -23.17 -6.30 -12.20
CA ASN A 53 -24.09 -6.06 -13.34
C ASN A 53 -25.41 -5.40 -12.92
N GLY A 54 -25.49 -4.92 -11.68
CA GLY A 54 -26.69 -4.30 -11.11
C GLY A 54 -27.11 -4.96 -9.80
N PHE A 55 -28.01 -4.33 -9.08
CA PHE A 55 -28.48 -4.82 -7.78
C PHE A 55 -29.58 -5.85 -7.95
N SER A 56 -29.40 -7.03 -7.37
CA SER A 56 -30.47 -8.00 -7.14
C SER A 56 -31.33 -7.61 -5.93
N ALA A 57 -32.48 -8.25 -5.75
CA ALA A 57 -33.29 -8.09 -4.55
C ALA A 57 -32.52 -8.53 -3.28
N THR A 58 -31.70 -9.58 -3.38
CA THR A 58 -30.84 -10.04 -2.28
C THR A 58 -29.79 -9.02 -1.92
N ASP A 59 -29.15 -8.34 -2.89
CA ASP A 59 -28.19 -7.29 -2.64
C ASP A 59 -28.79 -6.11 -1.88
N LEU A 60 -30.01 -5.71 -2.27
CA LEU A 60 -30.73 -4.64 -1.59
C LEU A 60 -31.07 -4.99 -0.14
N LEU A 61 -31.46 -6.24 0.12
CA LEU A 61 -31.70 -6.74 1.48
C LEU A 61 -30.42 -6.77 2.31
N ASN A 62 -29.29 -7.20 1.71
CA ASN A 62 -27.99 -7.22 2.38
C ASN A 62 -27.54 -5.79 2.73
N ILE A 63 -27.66 -4.83 1.81
CA ILE A 63 -27.34 -3.43 2.10
C ILE A 63 -28.21 -2.91 3.24
N ALA A 64 -29.53 -3.16 3.18
CA ALA A 64 -30.47 -2.71 4.21
C ALA A 64 -30.11 -3.32 5.59
N ALA A 65 -29.76 -4.60 5.64
CA ALA A 65 -29.31 -5.27 6.86
C ALA A 65 -28.00 -4.69 7.41
N CYS A 66 -27.03 -4.37 6.53
CA CYS A 66 -25.79 -3.71 6.90
C CYS A 66 -26.03 -2.31 7.49
N VAL A 67 -26.91 -1.53 6.88
CA VAL A 67 -27.29 -0.20 7.40
C VAL A 67 -27.99 -0.33 8.75
N ALA A 68 -28.94 -1.25 8.90
CA ALA A 68 -29.67 -1.50 10.14
C ALA A 68 -28.75 -1.98 11.28
N SER A 69 -27.77 -2.83 10.96
CA SER A 69 -26.77 -3.32 11.92
C SER A 69 -25.65 -2.33 12.24
N LYS A 70 -25.66 -1.15 11.62
CA LYS A 70 -24.62 -0.12 11.73
C LYS A 70 -23.22 -0.63 11.38
N LYS A 71 -23.13 -1.48 10.37
CA LYS A 71 -21.88 -2.07 9.91
C LYS A 71 -21.91 -2.28 8.40
N ILE A 72 -21.06 -1.57 7.66
CA ILE A 72 -20.93 -1.68 6.21
C ILE A 72 -19.50 -2.13 5.89
N PRO A 73 -19.27 -3.47 5.83
CA PRO A 73 -17.95 -4.01 5.56
C PRO A 73 -17.53 -3.70 4.12
N VAL A 74 -16.30 -3.22 3.97
CA VAL A 74 -15.62 -3.06 2.69
C VAL A 74 -14.31 -3.83 2.73
N VAL A 75 -14.10 -4.69 1.76
CA VAL A 75 -12.88 -5.50 1.60
C VAL A 75 -12.33 -5.28 0.20
N MET A 76 -11.02 -5.06 0.07
CA MET A 76 -10.37 -4.99 -1.23
C MET A 76 -8.92 -5.47 -1.14
N GLY A 77 -8.44 -6.08 -2.23
CA GLY A 77 -7.03 -6.30 -2.49
C GLY A 77 -6.45 -5.12 -3.23
N VAL A 78 -5.27 -4.65 -2.83
CA VAL A 78 -4.56 -3.55 -3.49
C VAL A 78 -3.16 -4.03 -3.82
N GLN A 79 -2.76 -3.92 -5.08
CA GLN A 79 -1.41 -4.25 -5.54
C GLN A 79 -0.61 -2.96 -5.70
N VAL A 80 0.38 -2.76 -4.83
CA VAL A 80 1.28 -1.62 -4.89
C VAL A 80 2.46 -1.96 -5.77
N GLY A 81 2.58 -1.31 -6.93
CA GLY A 81 3.77 -1.39 -7.77
C GLY A 81 4.89 -0.55 -7.17
N VAL A 82 6.09 -1.11 -7.15
CA VAL A 82 7.31 -0.41 -6.76
C VAL A 82 8.33 -0.59 -7.88
N ASP A 83 8.65 0.50 -8.59
CA ASP A 83 9.65 0.51 -9.66
C ASP A 83 10.94 1.14 -9.15
N ASN A 84 12.05 0.47 -9.39
CA ASN A 84 13.39 0.93 -9.03
C ASN A 84 14.18 1.32 -10.27
N PRO A 85 14.19 2.58 -10.71
CA PRO A 85 14.97 3.03 -11.85
C PRO A 85 16.47 3.10 -11.57
N GLY A 86 16.91 2.88 -10.33
CA GLY A 86 18.31 2.94 -9.92
C GLY A 86 19.14 1.76 -10.43
N ALA A 87 20.46 1.94 -10.44
CA ALA A 87 21.43 0.92 -10.84
C ALA A 87 21.76 -0.10 -9.74
N THR A 88 21.20 0.07 -8.54
CA THR A 88 21.41 -0.82 -7.39
C THR A 88 20.07 -1.29 -6.80
N THR A 89 20.09 -2.46 -6.17
CA THR A 89 18.91 -3.05 -5.54
C THR A 89 18.37 -2.16 -4.41
N ALA A 90 17.06 -1.96 -4.37
CA ALA A 90 16.34 -1.35 -3.26
C ALA A 90 15.66 -2.42 -2.40
N THR A 91 15.37 -2.11 -1.13
CA THR A 91 14.69 -3.05 -0.23
C THR A 91 13.65 -2.33 0.63
N VAL A 92 12.41 -2.82 0.60
CA VAL A 92 11.34 -2.42 1.52
C VAL A 92 11.24 -3.49 2.59
N THR A 93 11.47 -3.14 3.86
CA THR A 93 11.41 -4.07 4.99
C THR A 93 10.12 -3.96 5.80
N ARG A 94 9.42 -2.83 5.65
CA ARG A 94 8.14 -2.55 6.27
C ARG A 94 7.43 -1.48 5.44
N MET A 95 6.13 -1.56 5.32
CA MET A 95 5.33 -0.54 4.68
C MET A 95 4.06 -0.30 5.48
N GLU A 96 3.94 0.90 6.05
CA GLU A 96 2.68 1.35 6.63
C GLU A 96 1.78 1.84 5.51
N TRP A 97 0.48 1.63 5.67
CA TRP A 97 -0.50 2.10 4.71
C TRP A 97 -1.75 2.64 5.40
N LEU A 98 -2.41 3.56 4.75
CA LEU A 98 -3.73 4.03 5.13
C LEU A 98 -4.65 4.11 3.91
N CYS A 99 -5.94 3.87 4.14
CA CYS A 99 -6.99 4.00 3.15
C CYS A 99 -7.96 5.08 3.60
N THR A 100 -8.27 6.00 2.68
CA THR A 100 -9.28 7.04 2.88
C THR A 100 -10.43 6.86 1.89
N VAL A 101 -11.62 7.23 2.30
CA VAL A 101 -12.80 7.38 1.44
C VAL A 101 -13.38 8.76 1.69
N ASP A 102 -13.56 9.54 0.63
CA ASP A 102 -13.95 10.96 0.72
C ASP A 102 -13.07 11.73 1.72
N ASP A 103 -11.74 11.52 1.64
CA ASP A 103 -10.71 12.08 2.50
C ASP A 103 -10.78 11.67 3.99
N LYS A 104 -11.74 10.85 4.38
CA LYS A 104 -11.85 10.28 5.73
C LYS A 104 -11.02 9.00 5.84
N GLN A 105 -10.09 8.95 6.79
CA GLN A 105 -9.32 7.74 7.04
C GLN A 105 -10.21 6.66 7.68
N LEU A 106 -10.32 5.51 7.03
CA LEU A 106 -11.15 4.39 7.48
C LEU A 106 -10.36 3.15 7.88
N ALA A 107 -9.17 2.98 7.30
CA ALA A 107 -8.33 1.84 7.63
C ALA A 107 -6.86 2.21 7.59
N THR A 108 -6.09 1.49 8.39
CA THR A 108 -4.63 1.50 8.38
C THR A 108 -4.11 0.09 8.53
N GLY A 109 -2.89 -0.12 8.13
CA GLY A 109 -2.22 -1.39 8.37
C GLY A 109 -0.74 -1.33 8.10
N VAL A 110 -0.10 -2.47 8.23
CA VAL A 110 1.33 -2.63 8.04
C VAL A 110 1.61 -3.91 7.30
N VAL A 111 2.46 -3.84 6.29
CA VAL A 111 3.13 -4.98 5.69
C VAL A 111 4.54 -5.04 6.28
N SER A 112 4.88 -6.17 6.89
CA SER A 112 6.18 -6.40 7.53
C SER A 112 7.06 -7.37 6.74
N ASP A 113 6.60 -7.86 5.60
CA ASP A 113 7.36 -8.71 4.70
C ASP A 113 8.45 -7.91 3.99
N LYS A 114 9.58 -8.57 3.74
CA LYS A 114 10.70 -7.98 3.03
C LYS A 114 10.51 -8.12 1.52
N TYR A 115 10.55 -7.00 0.80
CA TYR A 115 10.47 -6.95 -0.65
C TYR A 115 11.75 -6.36 -1.23
N THR A 116 12.42 -7.14 -2.06
CA THR A 116 13.65 -6.73 -2.75
C THR A 116 13.30 -6.33 -4.17
N VAL A 117 13.58 -5.08 -4.53
CA VAL A 117 13.32 -4.52 -5.86
C VAL A 117 14.65 -4.46 -6.62
N PRO A 118 14.84 -5.29 -7.66
CA PRO A 118 16.09 -5.31 -8.43
C PRO A 118 16.43 -3.95 -9.06
N ALA A 119 17.69 -3.74 -9.39
CA ALA A 119 18.11 -2.59 -10.19
C ALA A 119 17.40 -2.59 -11.56
N GLY A 120 16.81 -1.46 -11.95
CA GLY A 120 16.02 -1.33 -13.18
C GLY A 120 14.75 -2.19 -13.22
N GLY A 121 14.35 -2.81 -12.09
CA GLY A 121 13.22 -3.74 -12.02
C GLY A 121 12.06 -3.22 -11.18
N SER A 122 11.02 -4.04 -11.09
CA SER A 122 9.82 -3.75 -10.32
C SER A 122 9.36 -4.93 -9.47
N VAL A 123 8.55 -4.66 -8.46
CA VAL A 123 7.89 -5.65 -7.61
C VAL A 123 6.46 -5.19 -7.29
N SER A 124 5.55 -6.14 -7.08
CA SER A 124 4.20 -5.86 -6.59
C SER A 124 4.06 -6.30 -5.15
N ILE A 125 3.62 -5.38 -4.30
CA ILE A 125 3.40 -5.61 -2.86
C ILE A 125 1.89 -5.69 -2.61
N PRO A 126 1.35 -6.84 -2.19
CA PRO A 126 -0.07 -7.00 -1.92
C PRO A 126 -0.45 -6.37 -0.58
N LEU A 127 -1.53 -5.59 -0.57
CA LEU A 127 -2.20 -5.10 0.62
C LEU A 127 -3.61 -5.68 0.68
N ARG A 128 -4.07 -6.04 1.88
CA ARG A 128 -5.47 -6.35 2.14
C ARG A 128 -6.08 -5.25 2.99
N VAL A 129 -7.04 -4.55 2.42
CA VAL A 129 -7.78 -3.47 3.08
C VAL A 129 -9.11 -4.03 3.56
N ASN A 130 -9.36 -3.94 4.87
CA ASN A 130 -10.64 -4.24 5.48
C ASN A 130 -11.06 -3.02 6.30
N MET A 131 -12.25 -2.50 6.04
CA MET A 131 -12.76 -1.32 6.73
C MET A 131 -14.27 -1.41 6.95
N ASP A 132 -14.76 -0.64 7.91
CA ASP A 132 -16.18 -0.39 8.11
C ASP A 132 -16.50 1.03 7.60
N ALA A 133 -17.37 1.11 6.61
CA ALA A 133 -17.75 2.36 5.99
C ALA A 133 -19.06 2.94 6.56
N TYR A 134 -19.60 2.40 7.66
CA TYR A 134 -20.89 2.84 8.19
C TYR A 134 -20.95 4.33 8.48
N GLU A 135 -19.90 4.89 9.11
CA GLU A 135 -19.83 6.31 9.46
C GLU A 135 -19.92 7.26 8.24
N LEU A 136 -19.56 6.77 7.05
CA LEU A 136 -19.67 7.56 5.81
C LEU A 136 -21.11 7.62 5.27
N PHE A 137 -21.91 6.61 5.58
CA PHE A 137 -23.22 6.42 4.95
C PHE A 137 -24.38 6.47 5.95
N SER A 138 -24.08 6.66 7.25
CA SER A 138 -25.07 6.63 8.33
C SER A 138 -26.20 7.64 8.15
N SER A 139 -25.93 8.82 7.55
CA SER A 139 -26.92 9.86 7.30
C SER A 139 -27.69 9.70 5.99
N SER A 140 -27.20 8.89 5.06
CA SER A 140 -27.72 8.81 3.68
C SER A 140 -28.25 7.42 3.31
N GLY A 141 -28.13 6.44 4.20
CA GLY A 141 -28.75 5.13 4.12
C GLY A 141 -28.37 4.29 2.90
N VAL A 142 -29.31 3.45 2.45
CA VAL A 142 -29.11 2.46 1.38
C VAL A 142 -28.65 3.08 0.06
N ASP A 143 -29.21 4.24 -0.31
CA ASP A 143 -28.90 4.86 -1.61
C ASP A 143 -27.45 5.38 -1.66
N ALA A 144 -26.88 5.83 -0.57
CA ALA A 144 -25.47 6.22 -0.51
C ALA A 144 -24.54 5.01 -0.68
N VAL A 145 -24.88 3.87 -0.11
CA VAL A 145 -24.12 2.62 -0.30
C VAL A 145 -24.19 2.18 -1.76
N LYS A 146 -25.37 2.23 -2.38
CA LYS A 146 -25.54 1.94 -3.82
C LYS A 146 -24.71 2.87 -4.69
N ALA A 147 -24.74 4.18 -4.41
CA ALA A 147 -23.93 5.17 -5.13
C ALA A 147 -22.43 4.91 -4.97
N PHE A 148 -21.98 4.48 -3.78
CA PHE A 148 -20.59 4.10 -3.54
C PHE A 148 -20.20 2.84 -4.34
N ILE A 149 -21.03 1.79 -4.35
CA ILE A 149 -20.81 0.59 -5.16
C ILE A 149 -20.70 0.96 -6.65
N ASN A 150 -21.60 1.80 -7.14
CA ASN A 150 -21.60 2.25 -8.54
C ASN A 150 -20.41 3.14 -8.89
N SER A 151 -19.72 3.74 -7.89
CA SER A 151 -18.56 4.60 -8.14
C SER A 151 -17.31 3.80 -8.53
N PHE A 152 -17.30 2.48 -8.33
CA PHE A 152 -16.18 1.66 -8.78
C PHE A 152 -16.23 1.49 -10.30
N SER A 153 -15.12 1.84 -10.95
CA SER A 153 -14.96 1.68 -12.40
C SER A 153 -15.04 0.22 -12.81
N LYS A 154 -15.75 -0.08 -13.90
CA LYS A 154 -15.83 -1.43 -14.47
C LYS A 154 -14.46 -1.92 -14.99
N GLU A 155 -13.62 -1.01 -15.49
CA GLU A 155 -12.33 -1.39 -16.11
C GLU A 155 -11.25 -1.68 -15.07
N ASN A 156 -11.14 -0.87 -14.02
CA ASN A 156 -10.04 -0.99 -13.06
C ASN A 156 -10.51 -1.27 -11.63
N HIS A 157 -11.81 -1.46 -11.40
CA HIS A 157 -12.43 -1.66 -10.08
C HIS A 157 -12.00 -0.61 -9.03
N THR A 158 -11.66 0.60 -9.50
CA THR A 158 -11.26 1.73 -8.68
C THR A 158 -12.38 2.75 -8.56
N SER A 159 -12.38 3.50 -7.47
CA SER A 159 -13.29 4.62 -7.24
C SER A 159 -12.46 5.87 -6.96
N SER A 160 -12.81 6.99 -7.59
CA SER A 160 -12.18 8.29 -7.32
C SER A 160 -12.37 8.76 -5.87
N ARG A 161 -13.32 8.16 -5.14
CA ARG A 161 -13.58 8.43 -3.72
C ARG A 161 -12.59 7.72 -2.78
N VAL A 162 -11.89 6.67 -3.28
CA VAL A 162 -10.98 5.86 -2.48
C VAL A 162 -9.54 6.23 -2.80
N ALA A 163 -8.76 6.56 -1.78
CA ALA A 163 -7.32 6.76 -1.92
C ALA A 163 -6.55 5.85 -0.96
N VAL A 164 -5.48 5.24 -1.47
CA VAL A 164 -4.53 4.46 -0.68
C VAL A 164 -3.21 5.21 -0.64
N LYS A 165 -2.66 5.36 0.57
CA LYS A 165 -1.37 6.02 0.80
C LYS A 165 -0.44 5.05 1.50
N VAL A 166 0.83 5.06 1.13
CA VAL A 166 1.86 4.16 1.68
C VAL A 166 3.04 4.94 2.23
N LYS A 167 3.66 4.39 3.28
CA LYS A 167 4.86 4.94 3.90
C LYS A 167 5.87 3.82 4.12
N PRO A 168 6.78 3.61 3.17
CA PRO A 168 7.77 2.54 3.25
C PRO A 168 8.85 2.84 4.29
N THR A 169 9.37 1.76 4.86
CA THR A 169 10.45 1.74 5.84
C THR A 169 11.54 0.78 5.37
N VAL A 170 12.79 1.17 5.54
CA VAL A 170 13.96 0.34 5.30
C VAL A 170 14.70 0.12 6.61
N THR A 171 15.06 -1.12 6.90
CA THR A 171 15.93 -1.46 8.02
C THR A 171 17.36 -1.65 7.50
N VAL A 172 18.32 -0.98 8.17
CA VAL A 172 19.74 -1.00 7.83
C VAL A 172 20.51 -1.40 9.08
N GLY A 173 20.99 -2.63 9.15
CA GLY A 173 21.55 -3.18 10.39
C GLY A 173 20.50 -3.17 11.51
N SER A 174 20.78 -2.47 12.62
CA SER A 174 19.83 -2.25 13.72
C SER A 174 19.02 -0.94 13.59
N ALA A 175 19.34 -0.08 12.64
CA ALA A 175 18.67 1.20 12.43
C ALA A 175 17.50 1.04 11.45
N THR A 176 16.37 1.65 11.78
CA THR A 176 15.18 1.69 10.92
C THR A 176 14.96 3.10 10.40
N VAL A 177 14.88 3.25 9.08
CA VAL A 177 14.61 4.52 8.39
C VAL A 177 13.25 4.44 7.71
N THR A 178 12.33 5.29 8.13
CA THR A 178 10.99 5.41 7.53
C THR A 178 10.94 6.67 6.65
N MET A 179 10.29 6.59 5.50
CA MET A 179 10.06 7.78 4.68
C MET A 179 9.27 8.82 5.47
N PRO A 180 9.60 10.11 5.38
CA PRO A 180 8.98 11.15 6.22
C PRO A 180 7.48 11.32 5.94
N ASN A 181 7.07 11.15 4.68
CA ASN A 181 5.70 11.40 4.22
C ASN A 181 5.05 10.16 3.63
N TYR A 182 3.72 10.13 3.69
CA TYR A 182 2.93 9.17 2.91
C TYR A 182 2.95 9.52 1.43
N ILE A 183 3.07 8.51 0.60
CA ILE A 183 2.97 8.58 -0.86
C ILE A 183 1.54 8.18 -1.23
N THR A 184 0.80 9.06 -1.91
CA THR A 184 -0.51 8.72 -2.44
C THR A 184 -0.33 7.86 -3.69
N LEU A 185 -0.95 6.68 -3.71
CA LEU A 185 -0.91 5.80 -4.87
C LEU A 185 -1.90 6.32 -5.92
N ILE A 186 -1.37 6.55 -7.11
CA ILE A 186 -2.15 6.93 -8.30
C ILE A 186 -2.15 5.73 -9.23
N SER A 187 -3.28 5.43 -9.87
CA SER A 187 -3.36 4.36 -10.86
C SER A 187 -2.34 4.61 -11.97
N SER A 188 -1.47 3.62 -12.22
CA SER A 188 -0.64 3.62 -13.42
C SER A 188 -1.56 3.47 -14.63
N LYS A 189 -1.43 4.39 -15.59
CA LYS A 189 -2.11 4.30 -16.88
C LYS A 189 -1.53 3.17 -17.72
#